data_5895e6a758ede0c3f3020bd74981390e
#
_entry.id   5895e6a758ede0c3f3020bd74981390e
#
_cell.length_a   1.000
_cell.length_b   1.000
_cell.length_c   1.000
_cell.angle_alpha   90.00
_cell.angle_beta   90.00
_cell.angle_gamma   90.00
#
_symmetry.space_group_name_H-M   'P 1'
#
loop_
_entity.id
_entity.type
_entity.pdbx_description
1 polymer ?
#
loop_
_entity_poly.entity_id
_entity_poly.type
_entity_poly.pdbx_seq_one_letter_code
_entity_poly.pdbx_strand_id
1 'polypeptide(L)'
;CPATNKLLDTVPNATKEDVDTAVAAALKGQKLWAACPPYQRAEVLYKFLALVEADKEHLAQTLSQETGKTITEARREIGNIPVAFKSFIEYGKHLHGQTIPPGMEANYDKHLQLIIREPLGVIVAIIPFNVPGNLFCQKVAPSLMAGNAVIVKPPHQNPLTVCMLVEFLVEAGVPAGAIQA
;
A
#
# COMPACT_ATOMS: atom_id res chain seq x y z
N CYS A 1 3.45 -9.27 -23.28
CA CYS A 1 2.89 -10.59 -22.94
C CYS A 1 3.91 -11.69 -23.29
N PRO A 2 4.47 -12.42 -22.32
CA PRO A 2 5.50 -13.42 -22.59
C PRO A 2 5.00 -14.61 -23.43
N ALA A 3 3.71 -14.90 -23.38
CA ALA A 3 3.13 -16.00 -24.16
C ALA A 3 2.97 -15.69 -25.66
N THR A 4 2.83 -14.43 -26.03
CA THR A 4 2.52 -14.01 -27.39
C THR A 4 3.52 -13.03 -27.99
N ASN A 5 4.44 -12.49 -27.20
CA ASN A 5 5.35 -11.39 -27.53
C ASN A 5 4.66 -10.11 -28.01
N LYS A 6 3.35 -9.96 -27.74
CA LYS A 6 2.62 -8.74 -28.05
C LYS A 6 2.85 -7.70 -26.96
N LEU A 7 3.02 -6.45 -27.37
CA LEU A 7 3.01 -5.31 -26.46
C LEU A 7 1.61 -5.20 -25.84
N LEU A 8 1.54 -5.12 -24.52
CA LEU A 8 0.30 -4.88 -23.78
C LEU A 8 0.09 -3.39 -23.57
N ASP A 9 1.10 -2.76 -22.98
CA ASP A 9 1.13 -1.34 -22.69
C ASP A 9 2.57 -0.89 -22.41
N THR A 10 2.76 0.40 -22.17
CA THR A 10 4.02 1.04 -21.83
C THR A 10 3.88 1.79 -20.50
N VAL A 11 4.91 1.74 -19.67
CA VAL A 11 5.01 2.54 -18.46
C VAL A 11 6.21 3.46 -18.52
N PRO A 12 6.16 4.66 -17.93
CA PRO A 12 7.30 5.55 -17.87
C PRO A 12 8.49 4.89 -17.18
N ASN A 13 9.69 5.21 -17.65
CA ASN A 13 10.91 4.86 -16.94
C ASN A 13 11.36 6.10 -16.17
N ALA A 14 11.14 6.09 -14.85
CA ALA A 14 11.38 7.23 -13.99
C ALA A 14 12.87 7.63 -13.97
N THR A 15 13.11 8.92 -14.07
CA THR A 15 14.42 9.56 -13.91
C THR A 15 14.70 9.86 -12.43
N LYS A 16 15.90 10.34 -12.13
CA LYS A 16 16.24 10.82 -10.78
C LYS A 16 15.35 12.01 -10.37
N GLU A 17 15.07 12.91 -11.30
CA GLU A 17 14.24 14.09 -11.11
C GLU A 17 12.79 13.70 -10.78
N ASP A 18 12.26 12.65 -11.41
CA ASP A 18 10.94 12.11 -11.11
C ASP A 18 10.89 11.55 -9.69
N VAL A 19 11.94 10.83 -9.26
CA VAL A 19 12.04 10.31 -7.88
C VAL A 19 12.10 11.46 -6.87
N ASP A 20 12.91 12.49 -7.11
CA ASP A 20 13.00 13.66 -6.23
C ASP A 20 11.64 14.38 -6.12
N THR A 21 10.91 14.49 -7.23
CA THR A 21 9.56 15.05 -7.28
C THR A 21 8.56 14.19 -6.52
N ALA A 22 8.60 12.87 -6.69
CA ALA A 22 7.74 11.93 -5.97
C ALA A 22 7.97 11.99 -4.46
N VAL A 23 9.23 12.08 -4.01
CA VAL A 23 9.56 12.24 -2.58
C VAL A 23 9.02 13.56 -2.03
N ALA A 24 9.18 14.66 -2.76
CA ALA A 24 8.66 15.96 -2.34
C ALA A 24 7.12 15.96 -2.24
N ALA A 25 6.44 15.31 -3.16
CA ALA A 25 4.98 15.12 -3.12
C ALA A 25 4.56 14.20 -1.96
N ALA A 26 5.31 13.11 -1.72
CA ALA A 26 5.03 12.17 -0.65
C ALA A 26 5.13 12.82 0.74
N LEU A 27 6.10 13.69 0.97
CA LEU A 27 6.25 14.45 2.21
C LEU A 27 5.05 15.36 2.51
N LYS A 28 4.42 15.90 1.46
CA LYS A 28 3.20 16.72 1.59
C LYS A 28 1.97 15.83 1.79
N GLY A 29 1.82 14.80 0.95
CA GLY A 29 0.71 13.86 1.01
C GLY A 29 0.64 13.10 2.34
N GLN A 30 1.80 12.74 2.89
CA GLN A 30 1.91 12.08 4.19
C GLN A 30 1.29 12.90 5.32
N LYS A 31 1.54 14.20 5.37
CA LYS A 31 0.96 15.07 6.41
C LYS A 31 -0.57 15.09 6.34
N LEU A 32 -1.14 15.13 5.13
CA LEU A 32 -2.58 15.08 4.94
C LEU A 32 -3.15 13.72 5.36
N TRP A 33 -2.47 12.64 4.96
CA TRP A 33 -2.92 11.28 5.28
C TRP A 33 -2.77 10.94 6.77
N ALA A 34 -1.69 11.35 7.41
CA ALA A 34 -1.46 11.16 8.84
C ALA A 34 -2.49 11.92 9.70
N ALA A 35 -2.96 13.08 9.23
CA ALA A 35 -4.01 13.84 9.90
C ALA A 35 -5.39 13.15 9.87
N CYS A 36 -5.62 12.21 8.93
CA CYS A 36 -6.83 11.42 8.90
C CYS A 36 -6.84 10.42 10.07
N PRO A 37 -7.88 10.38 10.89
CA PRO A 37 -8.01 9.38 11.94
C PRO A 37 -7.99 7.94 11.38
N PRO A 38 -7.53 6.94 12.15
CA PRO A 38 -7.44 5.56 11.68
C PRO A 38 -8.74 4.98 11.11
N TYR A 39 -9.90 5.35 11.66
CA TYR A 39 -11.18 4.88 11.15
C TYR A 39 -11.48 5.44 9.75
N GLN A 40 -11.17 6.71 9.48
CA GLN A 40 -11.34 7.30 8.13
C GLN A 40 -10.38 6.68 7.13
N ARG A 41 -9.11 6.45 7.52
CA ARG A 41 -8.18 5.71 6.67
C ARG A 41 -8.74 4.33 6.33
N ALA A 42 -9.29 3.62 7.30
CA ALA A 42 -9.93 2.32 7.07
C ALA A 42 -11.10 2.42 6.08
N GLU A 43 -11.98 3.42 6.20
CA GLU A 43 -13.10 3.63 5.27
C GLU A 43 -12.63 3.83 3.82
N VAL A 44 -11.59 4.65 3.61
CA VAL A 44 -10.98 4.83 2.29
C VAL A 44 -10.39 3.52 1.76
N LEU A 45 -9.67 2.78 2.60
CA LEU A 45 -9.08 1.51 2.20
C LEU A 45 -10.15 0.43 1.93
N TYR A 46 -11.30 0.47 2.58
CA TYR A 46 -12.44 -0.40 2.22
C TYR A 46 -13.06 -0.03 0.87
N LYS A 47 -13.09 1.26 0.49
CA LYS A 47 -13.52 1.66 -0.86
C LYS A 47 -12.57 1.11 -1.92
N PHE A 48 -11.26 1.15 -1.67
CA PHE A 48 -10.28 0.49 -2.53
C PHE A 48 -10.59 -1.01 -2.72
N LEU A 49 -10.93 -1.74 -1.65
CA LEU A 49 -11.28 -3.16 -1.77
C LEU A 49 -12.53 -3.38 -2.63
N ALA A 50 -13.49 -2.48 -2.56
CA ALA A 50 -14.68 -2.54 -3.42
C ALA A 50 -14.34 -2.34 -4.90
N LEU A 51 -13.40 -1.43 -5.22
CA LEU A 51 -12.92 -1.22 -6.59
C LEU A 51 -12.17 -2.46 -7.10
N VAL A 52 -11.28 -3.05 -6.29
CA VAL A 52 -10.59 -4.30 -6.63
C VAL A 52 -11.58 -5.44 -6.91
N GLU A 53 -12.62 -5.59 -6.10
CA GLU A 53 -13.63 -6.63 -6.29
C GLU A 53 -14.46 -6.39 -7.56
N ALA A 54 -14.79 -5.13 -7.87
CA ALA A 54 -15.56 -4.76 -9.06
C ALA A 54 -14.79 -5.05 -10.36
N ASP A 55 -13.46 -4.88 -10.35
CA ASP A 55 -12.60 -5.03 -11.55
C ASP A 55 -11.68 -6.27 -11.49
N LYS A 56 -11.99 -7.22 -10.62
CA LYS A 56 -11.12 -8.38 -10.32
C LYS A 56 -10.77 -9.24 -11.52
N GLU A 57 -11.69 -9.39 -12.46
CA GLU A 57 -11.45 -10.21 -13.65
C GLU A 57 -10.48 -9.53 -14.61
N HIS A 58 -10.62 -8.22 -14.82
CA HIS A 58 -9.69 -7.45 -15.64
C HIS A 58 -8.29 -7.42 -15.01
N LEU A 59 -8.17 -7.19 -13.69
CA LEU A 59 -6.91 -7.31 -12.97
C LEU A 59 -6.27 -8.70 -13.15
N ALA A 60 -7.07 -9.78 -13.06
CA ALA A 60 -6.57 -11.14 -13.24
C ALA A 60 -6.09 -11.41 -14.67
N GLN A 61 -6.81 -10.91 -15.66
CA GLN A 61 -6.40 -11.02 -17.06
C GLN A 61 -5.11 -10.23 -17.32
N THR A 62 -5.01 -9.00 -16.84
CA THR A 62 -3.80 -8.19 -16.94
C THR A 62 -2.62 -8.90 -16.29
N LEU A 63 -2.78 -9.38 -15.07
CA LEU A 63 -1.74 -10.12 -14.34
C LEU A 63 -1.29 -11.38 -15.08
N SER A 64 -2.24 -12.15 -15.65
CA SER A 64 -1.94 -13.34 -16.45
C SER A 64 -1.15 -12.97 -17.70
N GLN A 65 -1.57 -11.92 -18.40
CA GLN A 65 -0.95 -11.48 -19.65
C GLN A 65 0.46 -10.93 -19.44
N GLU A 66 0.69 -10.14 -18.40
CA GLU A 66 2.01 -9.54 -18.15
C GLU A 66 3.01 -10.51 -17.52
N THR A 67 2.54 -11.51 -16.75
CA THR A 67 3.42 -12.47 -16.07
C THR A 67 3.58 -13.79 -16.81
N GLY A 68 2.63 -14.15 -17.65
CA GLY A 68 2.56 -15.50 -18.28
C GLY A 68 2.04 -16.61 -17.35
N LYS A 69 1.62 -16.29 -16.10
CA LYS A 69 0.98 -17.28 -15.22
C LYS A 69 -0.41 -17.67 -15.74
N THR A 70 -0.89 -18.82 -15.33
CA THR A 70 -2.24 -19.26 -15.72
C THR A 70 -3.30 -18.31 -15.18
N ILE A 71 -4.41 -18.18 -15.92
CA ILE A 71 -5.52 -17.32 -15.47
C ILE A 71 -6.10 -17.79 -14.13
N THR A 72 -6.05 -19.09 -13.85
CA THR A 72 -6.49 -19.65 -12.56
C THR A 72 -5.62 -19.17 -11.42
N GLU A 73 -4.30 -19.13 -11.60
CA GLU A 73 -3.36 -18.59 -10.60
C GLU A 73 -3.52 -17.09 -10.43
N ALA A 74 -3.69 -16.35 -11.54
CA ALA A 74 -3.91 -14.91 -11.51
C ALA A 74 -5.22 -14.57 -10.76
N ARG A 75 -6.33 -15.26 -11.05
CA ARG A 75 -7.59 -15.08 -10.32
C ARG A 75 -7.46 -15.38 -8.83
N ARG A 76 -6.69 -16.40 -8.46
CA ARG A 76 -6.42 -16.71 -7.05
C ARG A 76 -5.61 -15.62 -6.38
N GLU A 77 -4.59 -15.08 -7.04
CA GLU A 77 -3.77 -14.01 -6.50
C GLU A 77 -4.58 -12.73 -6.31
N ILE A 78 -5.33 -12.30 -7.34
CA ILE A 78 -6.19 -11.12 -7.24
C ILE A 78 -7.28 -11.31 -6.18
N GLY A 79 -7.91 -12.48 -6.12
CA GLY A 79 -8.90 -12.81 -5.09
C GLY A 79 -8.36 -12.82 -3.67
N ASN A 80 -7.05 -12.96 -3.48
CA ASN A 80 -6.42 -12.87 -2.16
C ASN A 80 -6.14 -11.42 -1.71
N ILE A 81 -6.13 -10.44 -2.63
CA ILE A 81 -5.89 -9.03 -2.31
C ILE A 81 -6.86 -8.51 -1.24
N PRO A 82 -8.20 -8.65 -1.41
CA PRO A 82 -9.14 -8.17 -0.39
C PRO A 82 -8.93 -8.82 0.98
N VAL A 83 -8.60 -10.12 1.01
CA VAL A 83 -8.38 -10.86 2.26
C VAL A 83 -7.15 -10.33 2.98
N ALA A 84 -6.02 -10.25 2.27
CA ALA A 84 -4.75 -9.78 2.84
C ALA A 84 -4.84 -8.32 3.28
N PHE A 85 -5.37 -7.45 2.41
CA PHE A 85 -5.47 -6.02 2.69
C PHE A 85 -6.38 -5.72 3.89
N LYS A 86 -7.55 -6.40 3.95
CA LYS A 86 -8.48 -6.29 5.08
C LYS A 86 -7.83 -6.68 6.41
N SER A 87 -7.00 -7.73 6.44
CA SER A 87 -6.29 -8.14 7.64
C SER A 87 -5.40 -7.01 8.20
N PHE A 88 -4.70 -6.28 7.33
CA PHE A 88 -3.90 -5.13 7.75
C PHE A 88 -4.74 -3.93 8.19
N ILE A 89 -5.90 -3.70 7.54
CA ILE A 89 -6.84 -2.64 7.97
C ILE A 89 -7.32 -2.93 9.40
N GLU A 90 -7.78 -4.16 9.65
CA GLU A 90 -8.29 -4.53 10.97
C GLU A 90 -7.18 -4.48 12.04
N TYR A 91 -6.00 -5.03 11.74
CA TYR A 91 -4.87 -4.94 12.67
C TYR A 91 -4.47 -3.50 12.97
N GLY A 92 -4.48 -2.63 11.95
CA GLY A 92 -4.09 -1.23 12.09
C GLY A 92 -5.03 -0.41 13.00
N LYS A 93 -6.31 -0.81 13.11
CA LYS A 93 -7.24 -0.20 14.08
C LYS A 93 -6.87 -0.50 15.54
N HIS A 94 -6.03 -1.50 15.77
CA HIS A 94 -5.59 -1.95 17.08
C HIS A 94 -4.12 -1.65 17.35
N LEU A 95 -3.52 -0.70 16.63
CA LEU A 95 -2.15 -0.24 16.91
C LEU A 95 -2.15 0.60 18.19
N HIS A 96 -2.01 -0.08 19.34
CA HIS A 96 -1.95 0.56 20.64
C HIS A 96 -0.56 1.06 20.99
N GLY A 97 -0.51 2.05 21.88
CA GLY A 97 0.66 2.37 22.67
C GLY A 97 0.80 1.44 23.89
N GLN A 98 1.69 1.81 24.78
CA GLN A 98 1.90 1.10 26.06
C GLN A 98 1.96 2.12 27.18
N THR A 99 1.47 1.71 28.37
CA THR A 99 1.68 2.46 29.60
C THR A 99 2.78 1.76 30.39
N ILE A 100 3.80 2.50 30.82
CA ILE A 100 4.82 1.98 31.71
C ILE A 100 4.38 2.32 33.15
N PRO A 101 4.24 1.34 34.06
CA PRO A 101 3.82 1.58 35.43
C PRO A 101 4.78 2.55 36.15
N PRO A 102 4.26 3.43 37.04
CA PRO A 102 5.09 4.26 37.89
C PRO A 102 5.95 3.41 38.84
N GLY A 103 7.11 3.93 39.25
CA GLY A 103 7.94 3.25 40.25
C GLY A 103 8.75 2.06 39.74
N MET A 104 8.88 1.87 38.42
CA MET A 104 9.76 0.83 37.86
C MET A 104 11.25 1.10 38.13
N GLU A 105 11.62 2.38 38.34
CA GLU A 105 12.95 2.79 38.74
C GLU A 105 12.87 3.86 39.83
N ALA A 106 13.93 4.01 40.64
CA ALA A 106 14.02 5.01 41.67
C ALA A 106 13.81 6.42 41.09
N ASN A 107 13.08 7.27 41.81
CA ASN A 107 12.69 8.62 41.42
C ASN A 107 11.63 8.76 40.30
N TYR A 108 11.06 7.65 39.79
CA TYR A 108 9.99 7.66 38.78
C TYR A 108 8.59 7.31 39.34
N ASP A 109 8.44 7.32 40.68
CA ASP A 109 7.20 6.89 41.36
C ASP A 109 5.98 7.75 40.99
N LYS A 110 6.21 9.01 40.59
CA LYS A 110 5.17 9.99 40.26
C LYS A 110 5.08 10.32 38.78
N HIS A 111 5.81 9.58 37.91
CA HIS A 111 5.84 9.83 36.50
C HIS A 111 4.86 8.91 35.75
N LEU A 112 3.96 9.50 34.95
CA LEU A 112 3.19 8.75 33.94
C LEU A 112 4.02 8.68 32.66
N GLN A 113 4.32 7.45 32.22
CA GLN A 113 5.07 7.20 31.00
C GLN A 113 4.17 6.48 29.99
N LEU A 114 4.12 7.03 28.77
CA LEU A 114 3.34 6.49 27.68
C LEU A 114 4.26 6.29 26.48
N ILE A 115 4.13 5.12 25.82
CA ILE A 115 4.72 4.86 24.51
C ILE A 115 3.61 5.03 23.50
N ILE A 116 3.79 5.92 22.54
CA ILE A 116 2.87 6.11 21.42
C ILE A 116 3.53 5.64 20.12
N ARG A 117 2.72 5.25 19.14
CA ARG A 117 3.19 4.89 17.81
C ARG A 117 2.87 6.01 16.84
N GLU A 118 3.87 6.41 16.06
CA GLU A 118 3.76 7.46 15.06
C GLU A 118 4.15 6.90 13.67
N PRO A 119 3.62 7.48 12.56
CA PRO A 119 4.06 7.14 11.22
C PRO A 119 5.56 7.40 11.04
N LEU A 120 6.24 6.52 10.30
CA LEU A 120 7.63 6.72 9.90
C LEU A 120 7.80 7.89 8.89
N GLY A 121 6.74 8.21 8.16
CA GLY A 121 6.73 9.27 7.15
C GLY A 121 6.53 8.73 5.75
N VAL A 122 7.58 8.63 4.96
CA VAL A 122 7.55 8.12 3.58
C VAL A 122 8.19 6.75 3.49
N ILE A 123 7.46 5.80 2.93
CA ILE A 123 7.89 4.42 2.72
C ILE A 123 8.09 4.18 1.22
N VAL A 124 9.17 3.55 0.85
CA VAL A 124 9.38 3.04 -0.52
C VAL A 124 9.04 1.56 -0.55
N ALA A 125 8.01 1.20 -1.31
CA ALA A 125 7.55 -0.18 -1.48
C ALA A 125 8.08 -0.76 -2.80
N ILE A 126 9.17 -1.49 -2.75
CA ILE A 126 9.73 -2.20 -3.91
C ILE A 126 9.01 -3.54 -4.05
N ILE A 127 8.25 -3.69 -5.13
CA ILE A 127 7.41 -4.88 -5.36
C ILE A 127 8.16 -5.87 -6.26
N PRO A 128 8.32 -7.13 -5.85
CA PRO A 128 8.90 -8.16 -6.70
C PRO A 128 7.86 -8.75 -7.67
N PHE A 129 8.37 -9.41 -8.73
CA PHE A 129 7.58 -9.82 -9.89
C PHE A 129 6.74 -11.10 -9.70
N ASN A 130 7.10 -11.97 -8.75
CA ASN A 130 6.55 -13.33 -8.65
C ASN A 130 5.06 -13.40 -8.22
N VAL A 131 4.66 -12.62 -7.21
CA VAL A 131 3.28 -12.47 -6.74
C VAL A 131 2.99 -11.01 -6.39
N PRO A 132 3.01 -10.12 -7.42
CA PRO A 132 3.04 -8.68 -7.21
C PRO A 132 1.83 -8.14 -6.45
N GLY A 133 0.63 -8.68 -6.70
CA GLY A 133 -0.59 -8.27 -6.01
C GLY A 133 -0.54 -8.56 -4.51
N ASN A 134 -0.09 -9.75 -4.12
CA ASN A 134 0.01 -10.12 -2.72
C ASN A 134 1.11 -9.33 -1.99
N LEU A 135 2.27 -9.17 -2.63
CA LEU A 135 3.40 -8.44 -2.05
C LEU A 135 3.18 -6.92 -2.01
N PHE A 136 2.35 -6.40 -2.91
CA PHE A 136 1.80 -5.05 -2.82
C PHE A 136 1.00 -4.89 -1.52
N CYS A 137 0.06 -5.81 -1.24
CA CYS A 137 -0.76 -5.75 -0.02
C CYS A 137 0.09 -5.73 1.24
N GLN A 138 1.12 -6.59 1.33
CA GLN A 138 1.98 -6.71 2.50
C GLN A 138 2.83 -5.46 2.80
N LYS A 139 3.07 -4.61 1.81
CA LYS A 139 3.87 -3.39 1.97
C LYS A 139 2.99 -2.14 2.06
N VAL A 140 2.00 -2.03 1.18
CA VAL A 140 1.20 -0.82 1.04
C VAL A 140 0.11 -0.73 2.10
N ALA A 141 -0.61 -1.82 2.38
CA ALA A 141 -1.71 -1.81 3.33
C ALA A 141 -1.29 -1.39 4.75
N PRO A 142 -0.28 -2.03 5.39
CA PRO A 142 0.16 -1.63 6.73
C PRO A 142 0.75 -0.23 6.74
N SER A 143 1.46 0.18 5.68
CA SER A 143 2.05 1.51 5.58
C SER A 143 1.00 2.60 5.55
N LEU A 144 -0.02 2.47 4.68
CA LEU A 144 -1.12 3.44 4.60
C LEU A 144 -1.96 3.43 5.87
N MET A 145 -2.26 2.25 6.43
CA MET A 145 -3.06 2.16 7.66
C MET A 145 -2.37 2.82 8.84
N ALA A 146 -1.03 2.75 8.91
CA ALA A 146 -0.24 3.45 9.94
C ALA A 146 -0.09 4.96 9.70
N GLY A 147 -0.59 5.51 8.57
CA GLY A 147 -0.53 6.94 8.26
C GLY A 147 0.72 7.38 7.51
N ASN A 148 1.47 6.46 6.92
CA ASN A 148 2.61 6.78 6.06
C ASN A 148 2.15 7.11 4.64
N ALA A 149 2.94 7.89 3.90
CA ALA A 149 2.89 7.91 2.44
C ALA A 149 3.71 6.75 1.87
N VAL A 150 3.32 6.28 0.69
CA VAL A 150 4.00 5.17 0.02
C VAL A 150 4.33 5.53 -1.42
N ILE A 151 5.61 5.41 -1.77
CA ILE A 151 6.08 5.43 -3.15
C ILE A 151 6.27 3.96 -3.55
N VAL A 152 5.47 3.51 -4.49
CA VAL A 152 5.54 2.14 -4.99
C VAL A 152 6.48 2.08 -6.18
N LYS A 153 7.45 1.18 -6.12
CA LYS A 153 8.25 0.83 -7.28
C LYS A 153 7.71 -0.49 -7.83
N PRO A 154 6.92 -0.47 -8.92
CA PRO A 154 6.40 -1.68 -9.54
C PRO A 154 7.53 -2.60 -10.03
N PRO A 155 7.27 -3.90 -10.19
CA PRO A 155 8.26 -4.80 -10.79
C PRO A 155 8.51 -4.40 -12.24
N HIS A 156 9.76 -4.49 -12.64
CA HIS A 156 10.16 -4.16 -14.01
C HIS A 156 9.49 -5.06 -15.06
N GLN A 157 9.30 -6.33 -14.72
CA GLN A 157 8.80 -7.35 -15.66
C GLN A 157 7.28 -7.30 -15.87
N ASN A 158 6.53 -6.81 -14.88
CA ASN A 158 5.06 -6.86 -14.84
C ASN A 158 4.48 -5.71 -14.00
N PRO A 159 4.60 -4.47 -14.48
CA PRO A 159 4.22 -3.29 -13.71
C PRO A 159 2.71 -2.99 -13.72
N LEU A 160 1.97 -3.43 -14.75
CA LEU A 160 0.62 -2.94 -15.04
C LEU A 160 -0.38 -3.19 -13.90
N THR A 161 -0.45 -4.42 -13.41
CA THR A 161 -1.34 -4.76 -12.28
C THR A 161 -1.06 -3.90 -11.05
N VAL A 162 0.21 -3.64 -10.74
CA VAL A 162 0.58 -2.81 -9.59
C VAL A 162 0.20 -1.36 -9.80
N CYS A 163 0.39 -0.81 -11.01
CA CYS A 163 -0.04 0.53 -11.37
C CYS A 163 -1.57 0.70 -11.22
N MET A 164 -2.36 -0.26 -11.73
CA MET A 164 -3.82 -0.26 -11.58
C MET A 164 -4.25 -0.25 -10.11
N LEU A 165 -3.57 -1.03 -9.26
CA LEU A 165 -3.86 -1.03 -7.82
C LEU A 165 -3.54 0.31 -7.15
N VAL A 166 -2.50 1.03 -7.59
CA VAL A 166 -2.21 2.38 -7.11
C VAL A 166 -3.28 3.37 -7.57
N GLU A 167 -3.73 3.29 -8.82
CA GLU A 167 -4.82 4.12 -9.36
C GLU A 167 -6.11 3.92 -8.55
N PHE A 168 -6.47 2.68 -8.22
CA PHE A 168 -7.63 2.39 -7.37
C PHE A 168 -7.52 2.96 -5.96
N LEU A 169 -6.31 3.03 -5.38
CA LEU A 169 -6.11 3.69 -4.09
C LEU A 169 -6.35 5.20 -4.18
N VAL A 170 -5.92 5.84 -5.27
CA VAL A 170 -6.18 7.25 -5.52
C VAL A 170 -7.68 7.49 -5.75
N GLU A 171 -8.34 6.67 -6.55
CA GLU A 171 -9.78 6.73 -6.80
C GLU A 171 -10.59 6.52 -5.50
N ALA A 172 -10.15 5.63 -4.64
CA ALA A 172 -10.77 5.39 -3.34
C ALA A 172 -10.68 6.58 -2.39
N GLY A 173 -9.78 7.54 -2.65
CA GLY A 173 -9.62 8.77 -1.90
C GLY A 173 -8.35 8.86 -1.05
N VAL A 174 -7.34 8.04 -1.29
CA VAL A 174 -6.02 8.29 -0.73
C VAL A 174 -5.48 9.58 -1.35
N PRO A 175 -5.04 10.57 -0.55
CA PRO A 175 -4.59 11.85 -1.09
C PRO A 175 -3.47 11.71 -2.11
N ALA A 176 -3.50 12.54 -3.14
CA ALA A 176 -2.41 12.62 -4.10
C ALA A 176 -1.08 12.89 -3.36
N GLY A 177 -0.05 12.17 -3.73
CA GLY A 177 1.24 12.16 -3.06
C GLY A 177 1.33 11.21 -1.87
N ALA A 178 0.23 10.85 -1.18
CA ALA A 178 0.28 9.82 -0.14
C ALA A 178 0.43 8.40 -0.70
N ILE A 179 0.05 8.19 -1.95
CA ILE A 179 0.33 6.97 -2.73
C ILE A 179 0.75 7.36 -4.15
N GLN A 180 1.79 6.74 -4.68
CA GLN A 180 2.33 6.97 -6.03
C GLN A 180 3.01 5.69 -6.53
N ALA A 181 3.09 5.50 -7.87
CA ALA A 181 3.86 4.47 -8.56
C ALA A 181 4.70 5.08 -9.67
#